data_114f263a06d21aa8e718f7a335f1e820
#
_entry.id   114f263a06d21aa8e718f7a335f1e820
#
_cell.length_a   1.000
_cell.length_b   1.000
_cell.length_c   1.000
_cell.angle_alpha   90.00
_cell.angle_beta   90.00
_cell.angle_gamma   90.00
#
_symmetry.space_group_name_H-M   'P 1'
#
loop_
_entity.id
_entity.type
_entity.pdbx_description
1 polymer ?
#
loop_
_entity_poly.entity_id
_entity_poly.type
_entity_poly.pdbx_seq_one_letter_code
_entity_poly.pdbx_strand_id
1 'polypeptide(L)'
;MHRQNQGLEAGRCPIIGSNNFIKPLSNIKMETIKTNSLKGKVPFISKFAYGFGDVGCNFSWSFVVSFLMIFYTDVFGIGMAAVATLMLVSRIWDAVNDPLIGSLSDRTKSRWGRYRPWLLFGAPITGLVLVLCFWAHPEMDYTGKIIYMSITYGLLVLGYTCVNLPYGTLCGAMTQNIDERAQINTSRSVAAMIAIGIINIITVPLVKYCGDGTLSSAQGFIGVAAIYGLVFTCCHWFCFAKTKEVVEIPMSQKAYPIGDQLKAVVKNKPFLMAVVGQLLFGFILYGRNADLIYYFKYVEGNEDLFSFFSGVIVIPSIIGAAIFPLVFKWTGNKGWAASVFSVLMGVSMVVLYFFSPNEEPLWFYIFAALAQFFFSGFNTAIYAIIPDCVEYGEWKTGIRNDGFQYSFISLANKIGMALGTSLLALVMGWAGYEANVEQSETVKEVIHHAFSTVPGILWIITAGIMLFYRLSRKEYNQIINELENMKK
;
A
#
# COMPACT_ATOMS: atom_id res chain seq x y z
N MET A 1 -42.58 64.14 24.74
CA MET A 1 -41.89 63.73 25.98
C MET A 1 -40.79 62.73 25.56
N HIS A 2 -39.60 63.26 25.38
CA HIS A 2 -38.45 63.26 26.31
C HIS A 2 -38.13 61.81 26.84
N ARG A 3 -37.02 61.25 26.57
CA ARG A 3 -35.57 61.34 26.84
C ARG A 3 -34.94 59.95 26.43
N GLN A 4 -33.73 59.67 26.19
CA GLN A 4 -32.41 60.35 26.09
C GLN A 4 -31.40 59.29 25.67
N ASN A 5 -30.45 59.74 24.86
CA ASN A 5 -29.20 59.05 24.53
C ASN A 5 -28.33 58.75 25.75
N GLN A 6 -27.58 57.64 25.68
CA GLN A 6 -26.21 57.44 26.21
C GLN A 6 -25.68 56.16 25.52
N GLY A 7 -24.68 56.08 24.72
CA GLY A 7 -23.34 56.65 24.78
C GLY A 7 -22.41 55.78 25.62
N LEU A 8 -21.74 54.73 25.03
CA LEU A 8 -20.60 54.09 25.66
C LEU A 8 -19.43 54.03 24.67
N GLU A 9 -18.37 54.62 25.15
CA GLU A 9 -17.15 55.00 24.49
C GLU A 9 -16.26 53.80 24.13
N ALA A 10 -15.57 53.98 23.00
CA ALA A 10 -14.45 53.15 22.56
C ALA A 10 -13.21 53.34 23.44
N GLY A 11 -12.74 52.31 24.08
CA GLY A 11 -11.44 52.25 24.76
C GLY A 11 -10.29 52.30 23.77
N ARG A 12 -9.59 53.42 23.70
CA ARG A 12 -8.30 53.58 23.00
C ARG A 12 -7.19 52.95 23.82
N CYS A 13 -6.39 52.06 23.19
CA CYS A 13 -5.10 51.62 23.71
C CYS A 13 -3.98 52.54 23.19
N PRO A 14 -2.94 52.86 23.97
CA PRO A 14 -1.99 53.94 23.69
C PRO A 14 -0.96 53.55 22.65
N ILE A 15 -0.69 54.52 21.77
CA ILE A 15 0.39 54.52 20.78
C ILE A 15 1.69 54.83 21.53
N ILE A 16 2.64 53.91 21.51
CA ILE A 16 4.06 54.19 21.78
C ILE A 16 4.77 54.30 20.43
N GLY A 17 5.24 55.46 20.12
CA GLY A 17 5.97 55.73 18.91
C GLY A 17 7.40 55.18 18.96
N SER A 18 7.84 54.60 17.86
CA SER A 18 9.23 54.63 17.40
C SER A 18 9.24 54.64 15.87
N ASN A 19 9.64 55.79 15.32
CA ASN A 19 9.97 55.93 13.91
C ASN A 19 11.14 55.00 13.57
N ASN A 20 10.88 53.96 12.78
CA ASN A 20 11.90 53.36 11.95
C ASN A 20 11.30 53.03 10.59
N PHE A 21 11.84 53.67 9.60
CA PHE A 21 11.67 53.60 8.17
C PHE A 21 11.10 52.28 7.64
N ILE A 22 9.83 52.25 7.28
CA ILE A 22 9.30 51.28 6.32
C ILE A 22 9.72 51.78 4.95
N LYS A 23 10.79 51.19 4.39
CA LYS A 23 11.07 51.32 2.95
C LYS A 23 9.90 50.75 2.18
N PRO A 24 9.37 51.42 1.14
CA PRO A 24 8.30 50.88 0.33
C PRO A 24 8.76 49.58 -0.34
N LEU A 25 7.92 48.50 -0.19
CA LEU A 25 8.10 47.18 -0.75
C LEU A 25 8.15 47.10 -2.30
N SER A 26 8.20 48.26 -2.99
CA SER A 26 8.24 48.38 -4.45
C SER A 26 9.61 48.09 -5.10
N ASN A 27 10.66 47.80 -4.30
CA ASN A 27 12.02 47.56 -4.85
C ASN A 27 12.65 46.23 -4.36
N ILE A 28 11.85 45.27 -3.84
CA ILE A 28 12.29 43.90 -3.92
C ILE A 28 12.09 43.50 -5.38
N LYS A 29 13.15 43.63 -6.20
CA LYS A 29 13.25 42.82 -7.40
C LYS A 29 12.91 41.41 -6.99
N MET A 30 11.68 40.96 -7.27
CA MET A 30 11.43 39.56 -7.47
C MET A 30 12.43 39.15 -8.54
N GLU A 31 13.59 38.64 -8.13
CA GLU A 31 14.37 37.76 -8.98
C GLU A 31 13.36 36.76 -9.48
N THR A 32 13.07 36.88 -10.74
CA THR A 32 12.27 35.95 -11.50
C THR A 32 13.05 34.62 -11.35
N ILE A 33 12.78 33.90 -10.27
CA ILE A 33 13.15 32.49 -10.12
C ILE A 33 12.72 31.90 -11.43
N LYS A 34 13.68 31.39 -12.17
CA LYS A 34 13.55 30.91 -13.55
C LYS A 34 12.30 30.02 -13.63
N THR A 35 11.17 30.61 -13.89
CA THR A 35 9.85 29.95 -14.08
C THR A 35 9.83 29.00 -15.29
N ASN A 36 10.95 28.96 -16.04
CA ASN A 36 11.13 28.02 -17.14
C ASN A 36 11.37 26.56 -16.72
N SER A 37 11.75 26.27 -15.45
CA SER A 37 11.86 24.89 -14.95
C SER A 37 10.53 24.30 -14.50
N LEU A 38 9.54 25.15 -14.17
CA LEU A 38 8.21 24.75 -13.67
C LEU A 38 7.26 24.27 -14.78
N LYS A 39 7.54 24.56 -16.05
CA LYS A 39 6.73 24.17 -17.22
C LYS A 39 7.35 23.04 -18.07
N GLY A 40 8.50 22.54 -17.69
CA GLY A 40 9.18 21.47 -18.44
C GLY A 40 8.40 20.15 -18.38
N LYS A 41 8.09 19.58 -19.53
CA LYS A 41 7.57 18.20 -19.62
C LYS A 41 8.65 17.23 -19.14
N VAL A 42 8.29 16.29 -18.27
CA VAL A 42 9.18 15.19 -17.90
C VAL A 42 9.34 14.27 -19.10
N PRO A 43 10.56 13.93 -19.52
CA PRO A 43 10.79 13.03 -20.64
C PRO A 43 10.06 11.70 -20.44
N PHE A 44 9.49 11.14 -21.52
CA PHE A 44 8.78 9.85 -21.46
C PHE A 44 9.64 8.74 -20.85
N ILE A 45 10.92 8.69 -21.22
CA ILE A 45 11.87 7.70 -20.67
C ILE A 45 12.02 7.79 -19.14
N SER A 46 11.92 9.01 -18.58
CA SER A 46 11.99 9.20 -17.12
C SER A 46 10.71 8.72 -16.43
N LYS A 47 9.54 8.94 -17.04
CA LYS A 47 8.24 8.40 -16.54
C LYS A 47 8.22 6.88 -16.60
N PHE A 48 8.69 6.31 -17.70
CA PHE A 48 8.80 4.87 -17.90
C PHE A 48 9.78 4.24 -16.90
N ALA A 49 10.98 4.81 -16.76
CA ALA A 49 11.98 4.34 -15.81
C ALA A 49 11.52 4.46 -14.35
N TYR A 50 10.73 5.49 -14.02
CA TYR A 50 10.11 5.61 -12.72
C TYR A 50 9.11 4.46 -12.48
N GLY A 51 8.30 4.08 -13.46
CA GLY A 51 7.43 2.89 -13.37
C GLY A 51 8.22 1.60 -13.09
N PHE A 52 9.42 1.44 -13.66
CA PHE A 52 10.28 0.29 -13.39
C PHE A 52 10.75 0.20 -11.93
N GLY A 53 10.87 1.31 -11.21
CA GLY A 53 11.11 1.27 -9.77
C GLY A 53 10.02 0.48 -9.03
N ASP A 54 8.77 0.64 -9.43
CA ASP A 54 7.65 -0.11 -8.83
C ASP A 54 7.61 -1.58 -9.28
N VAL A 55 8.06 -1.88 -10.52
CA VAL A 55 8.31 -3.28 -10.93
C VAL A 55 9.28 -3.92 -9.96
N GLY A 56 10.43 -3.30 -9.69
CA GLY A 56 11.41 -3.80 -8.71
C GLY A 56 10.79 -4.00 -7.33
N CYS A 57 10.09 -2.99 -6.81
CA CYS A 57 9.41 -3.09 -5.52
C CYS A 57 8.48 -4.30 -5.43
N ASN A 58 7.69 -4.56 -6.48
CA ASN A 58 6.76 -5.70 -6.49
C ASN A 58 7.49 -7.05 -6.64
N PHE A 59 8.56 -7.14 -7.44
CA PHE A 59 9.35 -8.38 -7.53
C PHE A 59 9.92 -8.81 -6.18
N SER A 60 10.25 -7.88 -5.29
CA SER A 60 10.62 -8.23 -3.91
C SER A 60 9.39 -8.46 -3.04
N TRP A 61 8.49 -7.47 -2.94
CA TRP A 61 7.45 -7.47 -1.91
C TRP A 61 6.31 -8.46 -2.17
N SER A 62 5.84 -8.60 -3.42
CA SER A 62 4.79 -9.58 -3.74
C SER A 62 5.29 -11.02 -3.57
N PHE A 63 6.55 -11.28 -3.89
CA PHE A 63 7.18 -12.57 -3.63
C PHE A 63 7.21 -12.89 -2.13
N VAL A 64 7.62 -11.92 -1.31
CA VAL A 64 7.61 -12.06 0.17
C VAL A 64 6.21 -12.31 0.69
N VAL A 65 5.23 -11.51 0.28
CA VAL A 65 3.85 -11.61 0.77
C VAL A 65 3.21 -12.97 0.43
N SER A 66 3.45 -13.48 -0.77
CA SER A 66 2.80 -14.71 -1.25
C SER A 66 3.54 -15.98 -0.83
N PHE A 67 4.86 -15.94 -0.67
CA PHE A 67 5.66 -17.16 -0.55
C PHE A 67 6.54 -17.25 0.71
N LEU A 68 6.74 -16.16 1.47
CA LEU A 68 7.62 -16.22 2.64
C LEU A 68 7.08 -17.13 3.73
N MET A 69 5.76 -17.12 3.96
CA MET A 69 5.14 -17.94 5.00
C MET A 69 5.33 -19.42 4.69
N ILE A 70 5.01 -19.86 3.47
CA ILE A 70 5.19 -21.26 3.06
C ILE A 70 6.67 -21.67 3.02
N PHE A 71 7.58 -20.76 2.65
CA PHE A 71 9.00 -21.02 2.74
C PHE A 71 9.47 -21.29 4.17
N TYR A 72 9.02 -20.46 5.14
CA TYR A 72 9.40 -20.66 6.53
C TYR A 72 8.82 -21.93 7.14
N THR A 73 7.60 -22.30 6.79
CA THR A 73 6.97 -23.52 7.30
C THR A 73 7.44 -24.78 6.61
N ASP A 74 7.35 -24.83 5.29
CA ASP A 74 7.50 -26.07 4.51
C ASP A 74 8.95 -26.37 4.09
N VAL A 75 9.78 -25.31 3.95
CA VAL A 75 11.18 -25.46 3.52
C VAL A 75 12.14 -25.28 4.68
N PHE A 76 11.95 -24.23 5.49
CA PHE A 76 12.84 -23.95 6.61
C PHE A 76 12.47 -24.72 7.88
N GLY A 77 11.23 -25.22 7.99
CA GLY A 77 10.76 -26.06 9.08
C GLY A 77 10.49 -25.31 10.37
N ILE A 78 9.93 -24.10 10.27
CA ILE A 78 9.53 -23.26 11.41
C ILE A 78 8.04 -23.45 11.71
N GLY A 79 7.69 -23.63 12.98
CA GLY A 79 6.30 -23.75 13.38
C GLY A 79 5.47 -22.47 13.16
N MET A 80 4.19 -22.63 12.83
CA MET A 80 3.26 -21.53 12.50
C MET A 80 3.21 -20.46 13.59
N ALA A 81 3.28 -20.81 14.88
CA ALA A 81 3.24 -19.83 15.97
C ALA A 81 4.45 -18.86 15.94
N ALA A 82 5.65 -19.35 15.61
CA ALA A 82 6.85 -18.51 15.47
C ALA A 82 6.73 -17.61 14.23
N VAL A 83 6.23 -18.14 13.12
CA VAL A 83 5.97 -17.35 11.91
C VAL A 83 4.93 -16.26 12.17
N ALA A 84 3.83 -16.57 12.84
CA ALA A 84 2.82 -15.59 13.23
C ALA A 84 3.40 -14.45 14.08
N THR A 85 4.21 -14.81 15.07
CA THR A 85 4.90 -13.83 15.94
C THR A 85 5.84 -12.94 15.13
N LEU A 86 6.63 -13.52 14.22
CA LEU A 86 7.53 -12.76 13.35
C LEU A 86 6.75 -11.77 12.48
N MET A 87 5.66 -12.23 11.86
CA MET A 87 4.80 -11.37 11.00
C MET A 87 4.23 -10.19 11.79
N LEU A 88 3.82 -10.39 13.03
CA LEU A 88 3.31 -9.33 13.90
C LEU A 88 4.42 -8.35 14.34
N VAL A 89 5.53 -8.87 14.86
CA VAL A 89 6.66 -8.06 15.36
C VAL A 89 7.29 -7.24 14.23
N SER A 90 7.40 -7.81 13.04
CA SER A 90 7.95 -7.10 11.88
C SER A 90 7.15 -5.84 11.51
N ARG A 91 5.87 -5.77 11.81
CA ARG A 91 5.04 -4.57 11.56
C ARG A 91 5.29 -3.47 12.56
N ILE A 92 5.56 -3.83 13.82
CA ILE A 92 5.99 -2.85 14.82
C ILE A 92 7.34 -2.25 14.38
N TRP A 93 8.25 -3.11 13.92
CA TRP A 93 9.53 -2.70 13.36
C TRP A 93 9.38 -1.76 12.15
N ASP A 94 8.50 -2.09 11.21
CA ASP A 94 8.17 -1.28 10.03
C ASP A 94 7.61 0.11 10.42
N ALA A 95 6.71 0.16 11.41
CA ALA A 95 6.14 1.41 11.91
C ALA A 95 7.18 2.34 12.55
N VAL A 96 8.25 1.79 13.13
CA VAL A 96 9.38 2.56 13.68
C VAL A 96 10.34 3.00 12.56
N ASN A 97 10.61 2.13 11.59
CA ASN A 97 11.55 2.41 10.51
C ASN A 97 11.09 3.53 9.59
N ASP A 98 9.81 3.58 9.22
CA ASP A 98 9.30 4.54 8.23
C ASP A 98 9.62 6.01 8.58
N PRO A 99 9.31 6.50 9.80
CA PRO A 99 9.66 7.87 10.18
C PRO A 99 11.16 8.13 10.25
N LEU A 100 11.95 7.13 10.67
CA LEU A 100 13.40 7.25 10.76
C LEU A 100 14.03 7.38 9.39
N ILE A 101 13.70 6.47 8.46
CA ILE A 101 14.21 6.48 7.10
C ILE A 101 13.68 7.68 6.31
N GLY A 102 12.41 8.07 6.51
CA GLY A 102 11.86 9.29 5.93
C GLY A 102 12.66 10.52 6.33
N SER A 103 12.89 10.71 7.64
CA SER A 103 13.70 11.83 8.14
C SER A 103 15.16 11.78 7.64
N LEU A 104 15.76 10.59 7.53
CA LEU A 104 17.13 10.43 7.08
C LEU A 104 17.26 10.71 5.58
N SER A 105 16.30 10.25 4.76
CA SER A 105 16.27 10.49 3.33
C SER A 105 16.10 11.98 3.00
N ASP A 106 15.24 12.68 3.75
CA ASP A 106 15.02 14.12 3.58
C ASP A 106 16.26 14.96 3.94
N ARG A 107 17.09 14.49 4.86
CA ARG A 107 18.34 15.15 5.28
C ARG A 107 19.52 14.77 4.41
N THR A 108 19.41 13.78 3.56
CA THR A 108 20.50 13.32 2.70
C THR A 108 20.91 14.43 1.73
N LYS A 109 22.22 14.71 1.66
CA LYS A 109 22.84 15.65 0.73
C LYS A 109 23.89 14.91 -0.07
N SER A 110 23.68 14.78 -1.38
CA SER A 110 24.65 14.15 -2.26
C SER A 110 24.71 14.82 -3.63
N ARG A 111 25.75 14.49 -4.38
CA ARG A 111 25.92 14.94 -5.78
C ARG A 111 24.83 14.41 -6.72
N TRP A 112 24.10 13.38 -6.32
CA TRP A 112 23.02 12.76 -7.11
C TRP A 112 21.61 13.20 -6.68
N GLY A 113 21.49 14.05 -5.66
CA GLY A 113 20.21 14.47 -5.07
C GLY A 113 20.01 13.88 -3.68
N ARG A 114 18.76 13.95 -3.17
CA ARG A 114 18.37 13.46 -1.84
C ARG A 114 17.96 11.99 -1.87
N TYR A 115 17.10 11.62 -2.81
CA TYR A 115 16.40 10.34 -2.85
C TYR A 115 17.09 9.31 -3.73
N ARG A 116 17.70 9.76 -4.84
CA ARG A 116 18.36 8.87 -5.80
C ARG A 116 19.52 8.03 -5.25
N PRO A 117 20.35 8.50 -4.32
CA PRO A 117 21.41 7.66 -3.71
C PRO A 117 20.87 6.42 -3.00
N TRP A 118 19.68 6.52 -2.40
CA TRP A 118 19.04 5.39 -1.73
C TRP A 118 18.65 4.27 -2.71
N LEU A 119 18.24 4.63 -3.93
CA LEU A 119 17.99 3.67 -4.99
C LEU A 119 19.29 3.02 -5.47
N LEU A 120 20.36 3.79 -5.60
CA LEU A 120 21.65 3.30 -6.11
C LEU A 120 22.31 2.30 -5.17
N PHE A 121 22.40 2.63 -3.89
CA PHE A 121 23.12 1.84 -2.88
C PHE A 121 22.19 0.91 -2.09
N GLY A 122 20.96 1.32 -1.84
CA GLY A 122 20.00 0.53 -1.09
C GLY A 122 19.50 -0.69 -1.87
N ALA A 123 19.28 -0.55 -3.19
CA ALA A 123 18.72 -1.64 -3.98
C ALA A 123 19.59 -2.91 -4.00
N PRO A 124 20.91 -2.87 -4.27
CA PRO A 124 21.72 -4.09 -4.26
C PRO A 124 21.81 -4.73 -2.87
N ILE A 125 21.83 -3.92 -1.80
CA ILE A 125 21.83 -4.44 -0.43
C ILE A 125 20.50 -5.15 -0.14
N THR A 126 19.38 -4.53 -0.48
CA THR A 126 18.04 -5.13 -0.29
C THR A 126 17.87 -6.40 -1.14
N GLY A 127 18.35 -6.39 -2.38
CA GLY A 127 18.35 -7.58 -3.25
C GLY A 127 19.16 -8.72 -2.65
N LEU A 128 20.33 -8.45 -2.06
CA LEU A 128 21.12 -9.45 -1.36
C LEU A 128 20.39 -9.98 -0.10
N VAL A 129 19.80 -9.10 0.68
CA VAL A 129 19.03 -9.48 1.89
C VAL A 129 17.82 -10.32 1.51
N LEU A 130 17.17 -10.05 0.37
CA LEU A 130 16.09 -10.90 -0.16
C LEU A 130 16.57 -12.34 -0.38
N VAL A 131 17.76 -12.53 -0.95
CA VAL A 131 18.37 -13.86 -1.14
C VAL A 131 18.62 -14.53 0.22
N LEU A 132 19.20 -13.80 1.17
CA LEU A 132 19.44 -14.33 2.52
C LEU A 132 18.12 -14.73 3.22
N CYS A 133 17.05 -14.01 3.00
CA CYS A 133 15.73 -14.29 3.59
C CYS A 133 15.15 -15.64 3.12
N PHE A 134 15.48 -16.06 1.89
CA PHE A 134 15.05 -17.32 1.29
C PHE A 134 16.18 -18.38 1.24
N TRP A 135 17.21 -18.21 2.05
CA TRP A 135 18.29 -19.18 2.15
C TRP A 135 18.06 -20.09 3.36
N ALA A 136 17.66 -21.33 3.10
CA ALA A 136 17.47 -22.33 4.14
C ALA A 136 18.81 -22.90 4.63
N HIS A 137 18.94 -23.03 5.92
CA HIS A 137 20.09 -23.66 6.59
C HIS A 137 19.61 -24.88 7.41
N PRO A 138 19.58 -26.06 6.81
CA PRO A 138 19.03 -27.27 7.46
C PRO A 138 19.80 -27.69 8.72
N GLU A 139 21.12 -27.41 8.78
CA GLU A 139 21.98 -27.74 9.91
C GLU A 139 21.76 -26.88 11.16
N MET A 140 21.02 -25.78 11.07
CA MET A 140 20.74 -24.93 12.23
C MET A 140 19.76 -25.63 13.16
N ASP A 141 20.00 -25.49 14.48
CA ASP A 141 19.00 -25.84 15.49
C ASP A 141 17.77 -24.93 15.39
N TYR A 142 16.66 -25.33 16.00
CA TYR A 142 15.39 -24.61 15.90
C TYR A 142 15.51 -23.15 16.37
N THR A 143 16.25 -22.88 17.45
CA THR A 143 16.47 -21.53 17.97
C THR A 143 17.30 -20.68 16.99
N GLY A 144 18.34 -21.28 16.40
CA GLY A 144 19.16 -20.63 15.37
C GLY A 144 18.33 -20.24 14.15
N LYS A 145 17.43 -21.12 13.70
CA LYS A 145 16.50 -20.81 12.59
C LYS A 145 15.58 -19.63 12.92
N ILE A 146 15.01 -19.56 14.14
CA ILE A 146 14.16 -18.43 14.56
C ILE A 146 14.97 -17.13 14.58
N ILE A 147 16.19 -17.14 15.12
CA ILE A 147 17.04 -15.97 15.15
C ILE A 147 17.41 -15.52 13.72
N TYR A 148 17.80 -16.47 12.87
CA TYR A 148 18.17 -16.17 11.48
C TYR A 148 17.02 -15.55 10.68
N MET A 149 15.81 -16.14 10.74
CA MET A 149 14.65 -15.59 10.04
C MET A 149 14.25 -14.20 10.59
N SER A 150 14.38 -13.99 11.90
CA SER A 150 14.05 -12.72 12.53
C SER A 150 14.98 -11.60 12.09
N ILE A 151 16.30 -11.89 12.03
CA ILE A 151 17.30 -10.93 11.58
C ILE A 151 17.16 -10.66 10.08
N THR A 152 17.10 -11.70 9.26
CA THR A 152 17.04 -11.54 7.80
C THR A 152 15.76 -10.85 7.35
N TYR A 153 14.62 -11.20 7.91
CA TYR A 153 13.36 -10.54 7.60
C TYR A 153 13.31 -9.10 8.13
N GLY A 154 13.82 -8.85 9.34
CA GLY A 154 13.95 -7.49 9.88
C GLY A 154 14.86 -6.59 9.04
N LEU A 155 15.96 -7.13 8.53
CA LEU A 155 16.85 -6.44 7.58
C LEU A 155 16.18 -6.23 6.22
N LEU A 156 15.38 -7.19 5.74
CA LEU A 156 14.64 -7.05 4.48
C LEU A 156 13.61 -5.94 4.56
N VAL A 157 12.83 -5.87 5.65
CA VAL A 157 11.86 -4.80 5.88
C VAL A 157 12.56 -3.43 5.92
N LEU A 158 13.68 -3.32 6.66
CA LEU A 158 14.48 -2.09 6.72
C LEU A 158 15.02 -1.71 5.33
N GLY A 159 15.65 -2.65 4.62
CA GLY A 159 16.21 -2.43 3.29
C GLY A 159 15.15 -2.01 2.28
N TYR A 160 14.00 -2.67 2.31
CA TYR A 160 12.86 -2.31 1.46
C TYR A 160 12.36 -0.89 1.74
N THR A 161 12.22 -0.50 3.02
CA THR A 161 11.85 0.87 3.40
C THR A 161 12.88 1.89 2.94
N CYS A 162 14.19 1.58 3.07
CA CYS A 162 15.29 2.43 2.60
C CYS A 162 15.24 2.72 1.09
N VAL A 163 14.64 1.85 0.29
CA VAL A 163 14.51 2.04 -1.16
C VAL A 163 13.13 2.58 -1.52
N ASN A 164 12.07 1.96 -1.03
CA ASN A 164 10.69 2.24 -1.45
C ASN A 164 10.20 3.63 -1.00
N LEU A 165 10.59 4.09 0.20
CA LEU A 165 10.13 5.38 0.72
C LEU A 165 10.79 6.56 -0.01
N PRO A 166 12.14 6.62 -0.23
CA PRO A 166 12.75 7.62 -1.09
C PRO A 166 12.27 7.54 -2.55
N TYR A 167 12.03 6.33 -3.07
CA TYR A 167 11.45 6.14 -4.40
C TYR A 167 10.06 6.78 -4.50
N GLY A 168 9.18 6.58 -3.52
CA GLY A 168 7.87 7.20 -3.48
C GLY A 168 7.91 8.73 -3.48
N THR A 169 8.84 9.32 -2.72
CA THR A 169 9.02 10.78 -2.62
C THR A 169 9.69 11.40 -3.86
N LEU A 170 10.46 10.63 -4.61
CA LEU A 170 11.17 11.08 -5.81
C LEU A 170 10.23 11.68 -6.87
N CYS A 171 8.99 11.18 -7.01
CA CYS A 171 8.01 11.74 -7.93
C CYS A 171 7.78 13.24 -7.69
N GLY A 172 7.68 13.66 -6.42
CA GLY A 172 7.54 15.06 -6.04
C GLY A 172 8.77 15.90 -6.34
N ALA A 173 9.96 15.29 -6.31
CA ALA A 173 11.22 15.96 -6.63
C ALA A 173 11.50 16.04 -8.14
N MET A 174 10.83 15.23 -8.97
CA MET A 174 10.97 15.24 -10.42
C MET A 174 10.20 16.40 -11.07
N THR A 175 9.04 16.79 -10.57
CA THR A 175 8.22 17.86 -11.16
C THR A 175 7.23 18.45 -10.17
N GLN A 176 6.88 19.73 -10.36
CA GLN A 176 5.77 20.38 -9.65
C GLN A 176 4.47 20.42 -10.47
N ASN A 177 4.53 20.04 -11.73
CA ASN A 177 3.36 20.02 -12.61
C ASN A 177 2.43 18.86 -12.22
N ILE A 178 1.17 19.16 -11.91
CA ILE A 178 0.16 18.17 -11.45
C ILE A 178 -0.11 17.14 -12.52
N ASP A 179 -0.22 17.53 -13.80
CA ASP A 179 -0.50 16.62 -14.92
C ASP A 179 0.67 15.65 -15.15
N GLU A 180 1.89 16.14 -15.05
CA GLU A 180 3.09 15.33 -15.19
C GLU A 180 3.21 14.32 -14.02
N ARG A 181 2.90 14.76 -12.78
CA ARG A 181 2.83 13.85 -11.62
C ARG A 181 1.77 12.76 -11.80
N ALA A 182 0.60 13.13 -12.33
CA ALA A 182 -0.45 12.16 -12.62
C ALA A 182 0.03 11.11 -13.63
N GLN A 183 0.71 11.51 -14.71
CA GLN A 183 1.28 10.59 -15.70
C GLN A 183 2.37 9.68 -15.11
N ILE A 184 3.26 10.22 -14.26
CA ILE A 184 4.28 9.44 -13.57
C ILE A 184 3.63 8.38 -12.67
N ASN A 185 2.61 8.76 -11.88
CA ASN A 185 1.89 7.83 -11.02
C ASN A 185 1.08 6.79 -11.81
N THR A 186 0.51 7.16 -12.95
CA THR A 186 -0.15 6.20 -13.86
C THR A 186 0.84 5.17 -14.39
N SER A 187 2.02 5.60 -14.86
CA SER A 187 3.09 4.70 -15.30
C SER A 187 3.50 3.73 -14.19
N ARG A 188 3.64 4.22 -12.96
CA ARG A 188 3.92 3.43 -11.76
C ARG A 188 2.84 2.37 -11.53
N SER A 189 1.57 2.77 -11.50
CA SER A 189 0.45 1.86 -11.21
C SER A 189 0.31 0.75 -12.25
N VAL A 190 0.45 1.10 -13.54
CA VAL A 190 0.39 0.11 -14.63
C VAL A 190 1.55 -0.87 -14.51
N ALA A 191 2.76 -0.38 -14.27
CA ALA A 191 3.94 -1.20 -14.10
C ALA A 191 3.82 -2.16 -12.90
N ALA A 192 3.28 -1.69 -11.77
CA ALA A 192 3.00 -2.51 -10.59
C ALA A 192 2.01 -3.65 -10.89
N MET A 193 0.90 -3.35 -11.57
CA MET A 193 -0.11 -4.38 -11.92
C MET A 193 0.48 -5.46 -12.81
N ILE A 194 1.26 -5.08 -13.81
CA ILE A 194 1.95 -6.01 -14.69
C ILE A 194 2.94 -6.88 -13.91
N ALA A 195 3.74 -6.27 -13.03
CA ALA A 195 4.73 -6.99 -12.23
C ALA A 195 4.07 -8.01 -11.28
N ILE A 196 3.01 -7.62 -10.57
CA ILE A 196 2.27 -8.53 -9.67
C ILE A 196 1.71 -9.73 -10.45
N GLY A 197 1.11 -9.48 -11.61
CA GLY A 197 0.61 -10.55 -12.47
C GLY A 197 1.71 -11.51 -12.91
N ILE A 198 2.84 -10.99 -13.40
CA ILE A 198 3.99 -11.80 -13.81
C ILE A 198 4.50 -12.63 -12.64
N ILE A 199 4.74 -12.03 -11.47
CA ILE A 199 5.29 -12.73 -10.30
C ILE A 199 4.39 -13.89 -9.89
N ASN A 200 3.10 -13.68 -9.77
CA ASN A 200 2.18 -14.71 -9.34
C ASN A 200 2.05 -15.86 -10.37
N ILE A 201 2.22 -15.58 -11.66
CA ILE A 201 2.18 -16.60 -12.72
C ILE A 201 3.49 -17.42 -12.75
N ILE A 202 4.64 -16.75 -12.67
CA ILE A 202 5.92 -17.40 -12.96
C ILE A 202 6.61 -17.98 -11.72
N THR A 203 6.28 -17.57 -10.48
CA THR A 203 7.06 -17.96 -9.29
C THR A 203 7.03 -19.45 -9.05
N VAL A 204 5.87 -20.11 -9.07
CA VAL A 204 5.79 -21.57 -8.83
C VAL A 204 6.56 -22.36 -9.90
N PRO A 205 6.33 -22.14 -11.21
CA PRO A 205 7.14 -22.79 -12.24
C PRO A 205 8.64 -22.51 -12.11
N LEU A 206 9.01 -21.28 -11.70
CA LEU A 206 10.41 -20.89 -11.59
C LEU A 206 11.10 -21.56 -10.38
N VAL A 207 10.39 -21.68 -9.24
CA VAL A 207 10.88 -22.44 -8.06
C VAL A 207 11.13 -23.91 -8.44
N LYS A 208 10.19 -24.52 -9.15
CA LYS A 208 10.35 -25.91 -9.63
C LYS A 208 11.52 -26.05 -10.62
N TYR A 209 11.66 -25.10 -11.53
CA TYR A 209 12.74 -25.12 -12.54
C TYR A 209 14.15 -24.92 -11.92
N CYS A 210 14.27 -23.99 -10.97
CA CYS A 210 15.54 -23.71 -10.29
C CYS A 210 15.91 -24.77 -9.23
N GLY A 211 14.95 -25.59 -8.81
CA GLY A 211 15.10 -26.58 -7.76
C GLY A 211 15.03 -28.02 -8.26
N ASP A 212 14.40 -28.87 -7.47
CA ASP A 212 14.25 -30.30 -7.68
C ASP A 212 12.90 -30.71 -8.35
N GLY A 213 12.17 -29.74 -8.87
CA GLY A 213 10.85 -29.96 -9.47
C GLY A 213 9.68 -29.86 -8.49
N THR A 214 9.95 -29.56 -7.22
CA THR A 214 8.92 -29.40 -6.19
C THR A 214 8.86 -27.97 -5.66
N LEU A 215 7.72 -27.56 -5.11
CA LEU A 215 7.57 -26.25 -4.46
C LEU A 215 8.30 -26.20 -3.10
N SER A 216 8.61 -27.32 -2.49
CA SER A 216 9.34 -27.40 -1.22
C SER A 216 10.85 -27.34 -1.38
N SER A 217 11.37 -27.06 -2.58
CA SER A 217 12.80 -26.98 -2.88
C SER A 217 13.47 -25.75 -2.30
N ALA A 218 14.41 -25.94 -1.37
CA ALA A 218 15.24 -24.86 -0.83
C ALA A 218 16.09 -24.19 -1.93
N GLN A 219 16.64 -25.00 -2.87
CA GLN A 219 17.41 -24.51 -4.02
C GLN A 219 16.54 -23.70 -4.97
N GLY A 220 15.28 -24.11 -5.16
CA GLY A 220 14.32 -23.39 -5.98
C GLY A 220 14.03 -21.98 -5.42
N PHE A 221 13.76 -21.88 -4.14
CA PHE A 221 13.47 -20.59 -3.51
C PHE A 221 14.66 -19.62 -3.51
N ILE A 222 15.87 -20.09 -3.21
CA ILE A 222 17.07 -19.23 -3.26
C ILE A 222 17.38 -18.79 -4.70
N GLY A 223 17.17 -19.66 -5.69
CA GLY A 223 17.33 -19.33 -7.10
C GLY A 223 16.37 -18.23 -7.54
N VAL A 224 15.09 -18.34 -7.20
CA VAL A 224 14.07 -17.31 -7.47
C VAL A 224 14.38 -16.02 -6.74
N ALA A 225 14.77 -16.09 -5.46
CA ALA A 225 15.14 -14.92 -4.67
C ALA A 225 16.35 -14.19 -5.28
N ALA A 226 17.33 -14.91 -5.83
CA ALA A 226 18.49 -14.34 -6.52
C ALA A 226 18.06 -13.61 -7.81
N ILE A 227 17.20 -14.24 -8.62
CA ILE A 227 16.66 -13.63 -9.84
C ILE A 227 15.87 -12.37 -9.50
N TYR A 228 14.96 -12.44 -8.53
CA TYR A 228 14.10 -11.30 -8.15
C TYR A 228 14.90 -10.19 -7.45
N GLY A 229 15.91 -10.52 -6.65
CA GLY A 229 16.83 -9.57 -6.07
C GLY A 229 17.67 -8.83 -7.13
N LEU A 230 18.06 -9.52 -8.19
CA LEU A 230 18.73 -8.91 -9.34
C LEU A 230 17.78 -8.01 -10.11
N VAL A 231 16.55 -8.45 -10.39
CA VAL A 231 15.52 -7.63 -11.06
C VAL A 231 15.22 -6.39 -10.23
N PHE A 232 15.06 -6.53 -8.90
CA PHE A 232 14.87 -5.40 -7.97
C PHE A 232 15.99 -4.37 -8.13
N THR A 233 17.23 -4.84 -8.12
CA THR A 233 18.43 -3.99 -8.23
C THR A 233 18.49 -3.29 -9.59
N CYS A 234 18.34 -4.03 -10.68
CA CYS A 234 18.41 -3.49 -12.04
C CYS A 234 17.30 -2.46 -12.32
N CYS A 235 16.08 -2.72 -11.86
CA CYS A 235 14.95 -1.81 -12.01
C CYS A 235 15.20 -0.49 -11.28
N HIS A 236 15.72 -0.53 -10.05
CA HIS A 236 16.04 0.69 -9.30
C HIS A 236 17.24 1.42 -9.86
N TRP A 237 18.25 0.72 -10.37
CA TRP A 237 19.36 1.35 -11.09
C TRP A 237 18.92 2.01 -12.40
N PHE A 238 17.99 1.40 -13.13
CA PHE A 238 17.39 2.02 -14.30
C PHE A 238 16.59 3.28 -13.93
N CYS A 239 15.80 3.20 -12.85
CA CYS A 239 15.11 4.37 -12.30
C CYS A 239 16.10 5.45 -11.92
N PHE A 240 17.16 5.14 -11.15
CA PHE A 240 18.23 6.08 -10.80
C PHE A 240 18.86 6.73 -12.02
N ALA A 241 19.21 5.96 -13.05
CA ALA A 241 19.94 6.44 -14.22
C ALA A 241 19.12 7.43 -15.09
N LYS A 242 17.80 7.23 -15.17
CA LYS A 242 16.92 7.99 -16.07
C LYS A 242 16.05 9.04 -15.38
N THR A 243 16.00 9.10 -14.05
CA THR A 243 15.30 10.14 -13.31
C THR A 243 16.26 11.23 -12.84
N LYS A 244 15.75 12.44 -12.60
CA LYS A 244 16.50 13.57 -12.04
C LYS A 244 15.65 14.31 -11.03
N GLU A 245 16.24 14.72 -9.93
CA GLU A 245 15.63 15.63 -8.96
C GLU A 245 15.83 17.06 -9.45
N VAL A 246 14.76 17.74 -9.82
CA VAL A 246 14.75 19.10 -10.40
C VAL A 246 14.15 20.10 -9.42
N VAL A 247 13.32 19.62 -8.50
CA VAL A 247 12.57 20.43 -7.54
C VAL A 247 13.20 20.29 -6.17
N GLU A 248 13.66 21.39 -5.59
CA GLU A 248 13.95 21.44 -4.17
C GLU A 248 12.64 21.47 -3.38
N ILE A 249 12.32 20.40 -2.69
CA ILE A 249 11.17 20.34 -1.80
C ILE A 249 11.54 21.12 -0.53
N PRO A 250 10.87 22.27 -0.24
CA PRO A 250 11.16 23.03 0.98
C PRO A 250 10.86 22.19 2.22
N MET A 251 11.75 22.20 3.20
CA MET A 251 11.62 21.46 4.47
C MET A 251 10.51 21.97 5.39
N SER A 252 9.71 22.99 5.01
CA SER A 252 8.78 23.65 5.92
C SER A 252 7.49 24.06 5.23
N GLN A 253 6.49 23.21 5.35
CA GLN A 253 5.15 23.73 5.68
C GLN A 253 5.08 23.77 7.23
N LYS A 254 4.50 24.86 7.81
CA LYS A 254 4.26 24.93 9.26
C LYS A 254 3.55 23.64 9.70
N ALA A 255 4.28 22.74 10.31
CA ALA A 255 3.69 21.53 10.86
C ALA A 255 2.78 21.93 12.03
N TYR A 256 1.50 21.66 11.90
CA TYR A 256 0.60 21.79 13.04
C TYR A 256 1.05 20.84 14.17
N PRO A 257 0.84 21.21 15.45
CA PRO A 257 1.11 20.30 16.55
C PRO A 257 0.40 18.95 16.32
N ILE A 258 1.07 17.83 16.60
CA ILE A 258 0.54 16.47 16.38
C ILE A 258 -0.83 16.29 17.05
N GLY A 259 -1.03 16.87 18.25
CA GLY A 259 -2.29 16.82 18.97
C GLY A 259 -3.46 17.48 18.21
N ASP A 260 -3.20 18.58 17.50
CA ASP A 260 -4.24 19.27 16.72
C ASP A 260 -4.55 18.53 15.41
N GLN A 261 -3.52 17.95 14.78
CA GLN A 261 -3.71 17.07 13.62
C GLN A 261 -4.54 15.83 14.00
N LEU A 262 -4.26 15.22 15.15
CA LEU A 262 -5.02 14.06 15.64
C LEU A 262 -6.47 14.44 15.95
N LYS A 263 -6.71 15.59 16.59
CA LYS A 263 -8.08 16.10 16.81
C LYS A 263 -8.82 16.35 15.51
N ALA A 264 -8.14 16.88 14.49
CA ALA A 264 -8.73 17.08 13.16
C ALA A 264 -9.13 15.75 12.50
N VAL A 265 -8.29 14.72 12.60
CA VAL A 265 -8.57 13.35 12.12
C VAL A 265 -9.79 12.75 12.82
N VAL A 266 -9.88 12.82 14.15
CA VAL A 266 -11.01 12.27 14.92
C VAL A 266 -12.33 12.98 14.59
N LYS A 267 -12.30 14.28 14.27
CA LYS A 267 -13.49 15.03 13.84
C LYS A 267 -13.91 14.74 12.39
N ASN A 268 -13.05 14.12 11.60
CA ASN A 268 -13.28 13.81 10.20
C ASN A 268 -13.96 12.43 10.07
N LYS A 269 -15.26 12.37 10.24
CA LYS A 269 -16.03 11.11 10.17
C LYS A 269 -15.86 10.32 8.86
N PRO A 270 -15.94 10.97 7.66
CA PRO A 270 -15.66 10.26 6.40
C PRO A 270 -14.27 9.63 6.37
N PHE A 271 -13.27 10.31 6.91
CA PHE A 271 -11.91 9.79 6.98
C PHE A 271 -11.79 8.58 7.92
N LEU A 272 -12.46 8.58 9.07
CA LEU A 272 -12.46 7.42 9.96
C LEU A 272 -13.05 6.17 9.28
N MET A 273 -14.09 6.32 8.46
CA MET A 273 -14.64 5.21 7.66
C MET A 273 -13.62 4.71 6.64
N ALA A 274 -12.90 5.62 5.97
CA ALA A 274 -11.83 5.24 5.05
C ALA A 274 -10.68 4.51 5.75
N VAL A 275 -10.29 4.94 6.97
CA VAL A 275 -9.26 4.27 7.79
C VAL A 275 -9.68 2.84 8.15
N VAL A 276 -10.92 2.65 8.64
CA VAL A 276 -11.42 1.31 8.96
C VAL A 276 -11.52 0.45 7.70
N GLY A 277 -12.02 1.02 6.59
CA GLY A 277 -12.05 0.32 5.31
C GLY A 277 -10.68 -0.12 4.83
N GLN A 278 -9.65 0.73 4.99
CA GLN A 278 -8.28 0.41 4.61
C GLN A 278 -7.62 -0.64 5.53
N LEU A 279 -7.96 -0.62 6.82
CA LEU A 279 -7.53 -1.65 7.77
C LEU A 279 -8.10 -3.01 7.38
N LEU A 280 -9.41 -3.09 7.14
CA LEU A 280 -10.07 -4.33 6.71
C LEU A 280 -9.56 -4.79 5.34
N PHE A 281 -9.36 -3.85 4.40
CA PHE A 281 -8.74 -4.16 3.11
C PHE A 281 -7.39 -4.83 3.28
N GLY A 282 -6.50 -4.27 4.10
CA GLY A 282 -5.19 -4.86 4.40
C GLY A 282 -5.31 -6.23 5.05
N PHE A 283 -6.19 -6.35 6.06
CA PHE A 283 -6.43 -7.61 6.77
C PHE A 283 -6.87 -8.74 5.83
N ILE A 284 -7.89 -8.48 5.02
CA ILE A 284 -8.47 -9.50 4.14
C ILE A 284 -7.52 -9.86 3.00
N LEU A 285 -6.96 -8.84 2.34
CA LEU A 285 -6.11 -9.04 1.17
C LEU A 285 -4.86 -9.83 1.49
N TYR A 286 -4.12 -9.40 2.52
CA TYR A 286 -2.82 -10.01 2.83
C TYR A 286 -2.95 -11.35 3.54
N GLY A 287 -3.99 -11.52 4.37
CA GLY A 287 -4.32 -12.83 4.94
C GLY A 287 -4.63 -13.85 3.85
N ARG A 288 -5.54 -13.50 2.93
CA ARG A 288 -5.90 -14.38 1.81
C ARG A 288 -4.72 -14.65 0.86
N ASN A 289 -3.90 -13.64 0.55
CA ASN A 289 -2.75 -13.84 -0.33
C ASN A 289 -1.70 -14.80 0.26
N ALA A 290 -1.52 -14.77 1.58
CA ALA A 290 -0.63 -15.71 2.25
C ALA A 290 -1.21 -17.13 2.28
N ASP A 291 -2.54 -17.27 2.34
CA ASP A 291 -3.24 -18.55 2.33
C ASP A 291 -3.29 -19.20 0.95
N LEU A 292 -3.31 -18.40 -0.11
CA LEU A 292 -3.60 -18.84 -1.47
C LEU A 292 -2.76 -20.03 -1.94
N ILE A 293 -1.46 -20.03 -1.64
CA ILE A 293 -0.55 -21.11 -2.02
C ILE A 293 -0.81 -22.40 -1.21
N TYR A 294 -1.23 -22.27 0.07
CA TYR A 294 -1.60 -23.42 0.91
C TYR A 294 -2.88 -24.05 0.42
N TYR A 295 -3.86 -23.27 -0.03
CA TYR A 295 -5.10 -23.77 -0.63
C TYR A 295 -4.80 -24.69 -1.84
N PHE A 296 -4.02 -24.22 -2.80
CA PHE A 296 -3.71 -25.01 -3.97
C PHE A 296 -2.82 -26.22 -3.66
N LYS A 297 -1.91 -26.11 -2.70
CA LYS A 297 -1.00 -27.20 -2.33
C LYS A 297 -1.68 -28.29 -1.50
N TYR A 298 -2.46 -27.91 -0.48
CA TYR A 298 -2.94 -28.84 0.53
C TYR A 298 -4.43 -29.18 0.43
N VAL A 299 -5.26 -28.31 -0.11
CA VAL A 299 -6.69 -28.57 -0.32
C VAL A 299 -6.90 -29.20 -1.69
N GLU A 300 -6.36 -28.57 -2.73
CA GLU A 300 -6.52 -29.04 -4.12
C GLU A 300 -5.44 -30.04 -4.57
N GLY A 301 -4.35 -30.18 -3.83
CA GLY A 301 -3.27 -31.11 -4.12
C GLY A 301 -2.45 -30.77 -5.38
N ASN A 302 -2.59 -29.55 -5.91
CA ASN A 302 -1.92 -29.14 -7.14
C ASN A 302 -1.51 -27.66 -7.08
N GLU A 303 -0.26 -27.41 -6.71
CA GLU A 303 0.28 -26.05 -6.60
C GLU A 303 0.41 -25.32 -7.96
N ASP A 304 0.40 -26.02 -9.10
CA ASP A 304 0.48 -25.38 -10.42
C ASP A 304 -0.79 -24.60 -10.76
N LEU A 305 -1.92 -24.97 -10.15
CA LEU A 305 -3.18 -24.23 -10.24
C LEU A 305 -3.07 -22.81 -9.71
N PHE A 306 -2.15 -22.53 -8.78
CA PHE A 306 -1.87 -21.16 -8.31
C PHE A 306 -1.47 -20.23 -9.45
N SER A 307 -0.57 -20.69 -10.32
CA SER A 307 -0.11 -19.90 -11.46
C SER A 307 -1.22 -19.66 -12.48
N PHE A 308 -2.01 -20.70 -12.77
CA PHE A 308 -3.15 -20.60 -13.68
C PHE A 308 -4.24 -19.66 -13.12
N PHE A 309 -4.62 -19.83 -11.85
CA PHE A 309 -5.54 -18.96 -11.14
C PHE A 309 -5.11 -17.49 -11.22
N SER A 310 -3.83 -17.23 -10.93
CA SER A 310 -3.25 -15.89 -10.96
C SER A 310 -3.32 -15.26 -12.35
N GLY A 311 -3.18 -16.06 -13.42
CA GLY A 311 -3.33 -15.59 -14.80
C GLY A 311 -4.77 -15.23 -15.16
N VAL A 312 -5.73 -16.05 -14.76
CA VAL A 312 -7.16 -15.86 -15.07
C VAL A 312 -7.70 -14.56 -14.47
N ILE A 313 -7.27 -14.18 -13.28
CA ILE A 313 -7.81 -13.01 -12.56
C ILE A 313 -7.25 -11.66 -13.04
N VAL A 314 -6.22 -11.63 -13.90
CA VAL A 314 -5.58 -10.37 -14.35
C VAL A 314 -6.53 -9.49 -15.17
N ILE A 315 -7.16 -10.06 -16.20
CA ILE A 315 -8.06 -9.32 -17.09
C ILE A 315 -9.29 -8.78 -16.34
N PRO A 316 -10.02 -9.60 -15.55
CA PRO A 316 -11.12 -9.10 -14.70
C PRO A 316 -10.71 -7.96 -13.77
N SER A 317 -9.49 -8.01 -13.21
CA SER A 317 -8.95 -6.94 -12.37
C SER A 317 -8.87 -5.59 -13.10
N ILE A 318 -8.34 -5.58 -14.32
CA ILE A 318 -8.23 -4.36 -15.14
C ILE A 318 -9.62 -3.79 -15.46
N ILE A 319 -10.56 -4.65 -15.87
CA ILE A 319 -11.92 -4.24 -16.24
C ILE A 319 -12.66 -3.70 -15.01
N GLY A 320 -12.53 -4.35 -13.85
CA GLY A 320 -13.17 -3.94 -12.60
C GLY A 320 -12.75 -2.54 -12.16
N ALA A 321 -11.45 -2.23 -12.24
CA ALA A 321 -10.95 -0.89 -11.95
C ALA A 321 -11.51 0.17 -12.92
N ALA A 322 -11.62 -0.16 -14.21
CA ALA A 322 -12.13 0.76 -15.24
C ALA A 322 -13.63 1.05 -15.11
N ILE A 323 -14.40 0.17 -14.50
CA ILE A 323 -15.86 0.34 -14.33
C ILE A 323 -16.22 1.21 -13.11
N PHE A 324 -15.32 1.41 -12.16
CA PHE A 324 -15.59 2.22 -10.97
C PHE A 324 -16.24 3.59 -11.25
N PRO A 325 -15.78 4.41 -12.23
CA PRO A 325 -16.39 5.70 -12.50
C PRO A 325 -17.88 5.61 -12.92
N LEU A 326 -18.28 4.53 -13.60
CA LEU A 326 -19.67 4.29 -13.99
C LEU A 326 -20.55 4.00 -12.77
N VAL A 327 -20.07 3.12 -11.86
CA VAL A 327 -20.78 2.80 -10.62
C VAL A 327 -20.87 4.03 -9.73
N PHE A 328 -19.79 4.83 -9.62
CA PHE A 328 -19.81 6.09 -8.88
C PHE A 328 -20.79 7.10 -9.48
N LYS A 329 -20.89 7.18 -10.81
CA LYS A 329 -21.88 8.06 -11.48
C LYS A 329 -23.30 7.64 -11.15
N TRP A 330 -23.56 6.34 -11.05
CA TRP A 330 -24.87 5.78 -10.71
C TRP A 330 -25.23 5.98 -9.25
N THR A 331 -24.32 5.70 -8.32
CA THR A 331 -24.56 5.81 -6.87
C THR A 331 -24.50 7.25 -6.36
N GLY A 332 -23.77 8.14 -7.04
CA GLY A 332 -23.55 9.54 -6.62
C GLY A 332 -22.71 9.69 -5.33
N ASN A 333 -22.21 8.57 -4.76
CA ASN A 333 -21.42 8.54 -3.53
C ASN A 333 -20.33 7.46 -3.64
N LYS A 334 -19.05 7.84 -3.41
CA LYS A 334 -17.92 6.92 -3.54
C LYS A 334 -17.96 5.79 -2.51
N GLY A 335 -18.44 6.04 -1.30
CA GLY A 335 -18.60 5.01 -0.27
C GLY A 335 -19.69 4.00 -0.64
N TRP A 336 -20.79 4.45 -1.22
CA TRP A 336 -21.84 3.55 -1.73
C TRP A 336 -21.36 2.72 -2.93
N ALA A 337 -20.57 3.33 -3.83
CA ALA A 337 -19.93 2.58 -4.90
C ALA A 337 -18.98 1.51 -4.33
N ALA A 338 -18.16 1.86 -3.35
CA ALA A 338 -17.29 0.91 -2.65
C ALA A 338 -18.10 -0.21 -1.98
N SER A 339 -19.25 0.12 -1.35
CA SER A 339 -20.14 -0.86 -0.73
C SER A 339 -20.71 -1.85 -1.76
N VAL A 340 -21.16 -1.38 -2.92
CA VAL A 340 -21.67 -2.26 -3.99
C VAL A 340 -20.58 -3.25 -4.44
N PHE A 341 -19.39 -2.77 -4.72
CA PHE A 341 -18.27 -3.64 -5.10
C PHE A 341 -17.92 -4.64 -3.98
N SER A 342 -17.92 -4.19 -2.74
CA SER A 342 -17.58 -5.03 -1.57
C SER A 342 -18.60 -6.14 -1.32
N VAL A 343 -19.92 -5.85 -1.43
CA VAL A 343 -20.96 -6.88 -1.31
C VAL A 343 -20.83 -7.93 -2.41
N LEU A 344 -20.74 -7.48 -3.67
CA LEU A 344 -20.67 -8.39 -4.81
C LEU A 344 -19.40 -9.25 -4.79
N MET A 345 -18.27 -8.66 -4.34
CA MET A 345 -17.06 -9.41 -4.10
C MET A 345 -17.26 -10.45 -2.99
N GLY A 346 -17.81 -10.03 -1.84
CA GLY A 346 -18.04 -10.92 -0.71
C GLY A 346 -18.95 -12.10 -1.08
N VAL A 347 -20.05 -11.84 -1.78
CA VAL A 347 -20.94 -12.88 -2.30
C VAL A 347 -20.20 -13.83 -3.26
N SER A 348 -19.43 -13.27 -4.21
CA SER A 348 -18.66 -14.10 -5.16
C SER A 348 -17.67 -15.01 -4.44
N MET A 349 -17.03 -14.53 -3.37
CA MET A 349 -16.09 -15.33 -2.57
C MET A 349 -16.77 -16.39 -1.73
N VAL A 350 -17.94 -16.09 -1.13
CA VAL A 350 -18.72 -17.11 -0.39
C VAL A 350 -19.22 -18.19 -1.34
N VAL A 351 -19.66 -17.83 -2.53
CA VAL A 351 -20.10 -18.79 -3.54
C VAL A 351 -18.93 -19.63 -4.08
N LEU A 352 -17.73 -19.04 -4.18
CA LEU A 352 -16.52 -19.73 -4.62
C LEU A 352 -16.17 -20.94 -3.71
N TYR A 353 -16.56 -20.91 -2.44
CA TYR A 353 -16.39 -22.02 -1.50
C TYR A 353 -16.98 -23.34 -1.98
N PHE A 354 -18.07 -23.30 -2.73
CA PHE A 354 -18.81 -24.50 -3.16
C PHE A 354 -18.26 -25.16 -4.44
N PHE A 355 -17.21 -24.59 -5.03
CA PHE A 355 -16.61 -25.07 -6.28
C PHE A 355 -15.13 -25.36 -6.08
N SER A 356 -14.66 -26.46 -6.69
CA SER A 356 -13.24 -26.83 -6.75
C SER A 356 -12.71 -26.59 -8.18
N PRO A 357 -11.47 -26.12 -8.35
CA PRO A 357 -10.83 -26.04 -9.67
C PRO A 357 -10.60 -27.40 -10.32
N ASN A 358 -10.61 -28.48 -9.56
CA ASN A 358 -10.45 -29.86 -10.07
C ASN A 358 -11.79 -30.49 -10.52
N GLU A 359 -12.88 -30.19 -9.80
CA GLU A 359 -14.20 -30.81 -10.06
C GLU A 359 -15.07 -29.94 -10.96
N GLU A 360 -15.22 -28.66 -10.62
CA GLU A 360 -16.03 -27.70 -11.40
C GLU A 360 -15.23 -26.47 -11.84
N PRO A 361 -14.20 -26.64 -12.67
CA PRO A 361 -13.25 -25.57 -13.01
C PRO A 361 -13.95 -24.32 -13.62
N LEU A 362 -14.98 -24.52 -14.42
CA LEU A 362 -15.69 -23.41 -15.06
C LEU A 362 -16.30 -22.45 -14.01
N TRP A 363 -17.04 -22.98 -13.06
CA TRP A 363 -17.69 -22.16 -12.04
C TRP A 363 -16.68 -21.56 -11.06
N PHE A 364 -15.68 -22.34 -10.67
CA PHE A 364 -14.58 -21.84 -9.82
C PHE A 364 -13.93 -20.62 -10.43
N TYR A 365 -13.48 -20.69 -11.68
CA TYR A 365 -12.80 -19.57 -12.33
C TYR A 365 -13.73 -18.40 -12.66
N ILE A 366 -15.02 -18.63 -12.94
CA ILE A 366 -16.01 -17.56 -13.09
C ILE A 366 -16.14 -16.75 -11.79
N PHE A 367 -16.37 -17.42 -10.64
CA PHE A 367 -16.53 -16.71 -9.38
C PHE A 367 -15.22 -16.10 -8.87
N ALA A 368 -14.07 -16.70 -9.14
CA ALA A 368 -12.76 -16.12 -8.89
C ALA A 368 -12.55 -14.83 -9.71
N ALA A 369 -12.89 -14.85 -10.99
CA ALA A 369 -12.81 -13.70 -11.89
C ALA A 369 -13.77 -12.58 -11.45
N LEU A 370 -15.01 -12.90 -11.06
CA LEU A 370 -15.97 -11.94 -10.52
C LEU A 370 -15.48 -11.32 -9.22
N ALA A 371 -14.98 -12.13 -8.28
CA ALA A 371 -14.42 -11.63 -7.03
C ALA A 371 -13.27 -10.64 -7.28
N GLN A 372 -12.37 -10.96 -8.21
CA GLN A 372 -11.24 -10.10 -8.54
C GLN A 372 -11.67 -8.82 -9.29
N PHE A 373 -12.67 -8.92 -10.17
CA PHE A 373 -13.29 -7.78 -10.83
C PHE A 373 -13.84 -6.78 -9.81
N PHE A 374 -14.64 -7.26 -8.85
CA PHE A 374 -15.21 -6.40 -7.80
C PHE A 374 -14.15 -5.90 -6.82
N PHE A 375 -13.12 -6.70 -6.50
CA PHE A 375 -11.97 -6.27 -5.72
C PHE A 375 -11.30 -5.02 -6.31
N SER A 376 -11.03 -5.02 -7.60
CA SER A 376 -10.37 -3.91 -8.26
C SER A 376 -11.22 -2.65 -8.32
N GLY A 377 -12.54 -2.80 -8.45
CA GLY A 377 -13.49 -1.69 -8.32
C GLY A 377 -13.48 -1.08 -6.92
N PHE A 378 -13.50 -1.92 -5.87
CA PHE A 378 -13.37 -1.47 -4.48
C PHE A 378 -12.03 -0.78 -4.22
N ASN A 379 -10.93 -1.37 -4.68
CA ASN A 379 -9.60 -0.79 -4.52
C ASN A 379 -9.50 0.61 -5.13
N THR A 380 -10.07 0.81 -6.32
CA THR A 380 -10.15 2.12 -6.97
C THR A 380 -10.99 3.10 -6.15
N ALA A 381 -12.13 2.63 -5.60
CA ALA A 381 -13.02 3.45 -4.78
C ALA A 381 -12.33 3.96 -3.50
N ILE A 382 -11.66 3.09 -2.75
CA ILE A 382 -11.04 3.45 -1.46
C ILE A 382 -9.94 4.50 -1.65
N TYR A 383 -9.11 4.38 -2.69
CA TYR A 383 -8.10 5.39 -3.00
C TYR A 383 -8.69 6.70 -3.53
N ALA A 384 -9.86 6.66 -4.19
CA ALA A 384 -10.56 7.87 -4.63
C ALA A 384 -11.27 8.62 -3.49
N ILE A 385 -11.53 7.97 -2.36
CA ILE A 385 -12.15 8.56 -1.15
C ILE A 385 -11.15 9.43 -0.39
N ILE A 386 -9.87 9.08 -0.36
CA ILE A 386 -8.87 9.71 0.50
C ILE A 386 -8.74 11.23 0.26
N PRO A 387 -8.59 11.72 -0.99
CA PRO A 387 -8.53 13.17 -1.26
C PRO A 387 -9.76 13.92 -0.79
N ASP A 388 -10.96 13.36 -0.99
CA ASP A 388 -12.21 13.98 -0.55
C ASP A 388 -12.26 14.15 0.97
N CYS A 389 -11.73 13.16 1.70
CA CYS A 389 -11.62 13.23 3.16
C CYS A 389 -10.66 14.33 3.63
N VAL A 390 -9.58 14.58 2.88
CA VAL A 390 -8.63 15.66 3.20
C VAL A 390 -9.33 17.02 3.10
N GLU A 391 -10.06 17.25 2.02
CA GLU A 391 -10.79 18.51 1.79
C GLU A 391 -11.94 18.69 2.77
N TYR A 392 -12.68 17.63 3.09
CA TYR A 392 -13.67 17.64 4.16
C TYR A 392 -13.04 18.00 5.52
N GLY A 393 -11.85 17.46 5.82
CA GLY A 393 -11.10 17.78 7.04
C GLY A 393 -10.69 19.23 7.11
N GLU A 394 -10.17 19.82 6.02
CA GLU A 394 -9.83 21.23 5.90
C GLU A 394 -11.07 22.11 6.13
N TRP A 395 -12.17 21.80 5.46
CA TRP A 395 -13.44 22.53 5.64
C TRP A 395 -13.95 22.49 7.07
N LYS A 396 -13.89 21.32 7.72
CA LYS A 396 -14.45 21.11 9.06
C LYS A 396 -13.61 21.71 10.19
N THR A 397 -12.28 21.76 10.03
CA THR A 397 -11.35 22.09 11.12
C THR A 397 -10.45 23.28 10.82
N GLY A 398 -10.42 23.78 9.58
CA GLY A 398 -9.47 24.81 9.13
C GLY A 398 -8.02 24.29 9.02
N ILE A 399 -7.77 23.01 9.28
CA ILE A 399 -6.44 22.40 9.25
C ILE A 399 -6.32 21.51 8.02
N ARG A 400 -5.44 21.88 7.09
CA ARG A 400 -5.06 21.03 5.97
C ARG A 400 -3.84 20.20 6.37
N ASN A 401 -3.99 18.88 6.42
CA ASN A 401 -2.96 17.95 6.90
C ASN A 401 -2.86 16.69 6.01
N ASP A 402 -2.72 16.89 4.70
CA ASP A 402 -2.68 15.84 3.68
C ASP A 402 -1.72 14.71 4.06
N GLY A 403 -0.45 15.04 4.30
CA GLY A 403 0.59 14.06 4.64
C GLY A 403 0.27 13.22 5.86
N PHE A 404 -0.33 13.84 6.90
CA PHE A 404 -0.72 13.13 8.12
C PHE A 404 -1.85 12.15 7.87
N GLN A 405 -2.87 12.54 7.08
CA GLN A 405 -3.98 11.65 6.73
C GLN A 405 -3.51 10.47 5.85
N TYR A 406 -2.69 10.73 4.83
CA TYR A 406 -2.11 9.64 4.02
C TYR A 406 -1.25 8.67 4.84
N SER A 407 -0.51 9.17 5.82
CA SER A 407 0.27 8.34 6.76
C SER A 407 -0.63 7.46 7.63
N PHE A 408 -1.77 7.97 8.09
CA PHE A 408 -2.76 7.20 8.85
C PHE A 408 -3.40 6.07 8.02
N ILE A 409 -3.73 6.32 6.75
CA ILE A 409 -4.24 5.32 5.82
C ILE A 409 -3.19 4.21 5.59
N SER A 410 -1.93 4.60 5.38
CA SER A 410 -0.82 3.65 5.22
C SER A 410 -0.62 2.80 6.49
N LEU A 411 -0.67 3.43 7.67
CA LEU A 411 -0.57 2.73 8.95
C LEU A 411 -1.73 1.73 9.14
N ALA A 412 -2.97 2.14 8.83
CA ALA A 412 -4.13 1.26 8.91
C ALA A 412 -3.97 0.03 8.01
N ASN A 413 -3.50 0.22 6.77
CA ASN A 413 -3.22 -0.88 5.85
C ASN A 413 -2.14 -1.82 6.39
N LYS A 414 -1.04 -1.30 6.93
CA LYS A 414 0.04 -2.09 7.52
C LYS A 414 -0.40 -2.88 8.75
N ILE A 415 -1.21 -2.27 9.62
CA ILE A 415 -1.81 -2.98 10.77
C ILE A 415 -2.73 -4.09 10.27
N GLY A 416 -3.60 -3.80 9.30
CA GLY A 416 -4.47 -4.81 8.70
C GLY A 416 -3.67 -5.98 8.14
N MET A 417 -2.63 -5.72 7.34
CA MET A 417 -1.73 -6.73 6.79
C MET A 417 -1.10 -7.61 7.89
N ALA A 418 -0.59 -6.99 8.96
CA ALA A 418 0.00 -7.71 10.09
C ALA A 418 -1.00 -8.68 10.75
N LEU A 419 -2.19 -8.14 11.07
CA LEU A 419 -3.23 -8.92 11.73
C LEU A 419 -3.73 -10.05 10.83
N GLY A 420 -3.93 -9.79 9.53
CA GLY A 420 -4.41 -10.80 8.59
C GLY A 420 -3.46 -11.98 8.42
N THR A 421 -2.18 -11.72 8.17
CA THR A 421 -1.18 -12.77 8.00
C THR A 421 -0.87 -13.52 9.31
N SER A 422 -0.80 -12.78 10.44
CA SER A 422 -0.51 -13.41 11.73
C SER A 422 -1.67 -14.25 12.24
N LEU A 423 -2.92 -13.77 12.09
CA LEU A 423 -4.10 -14.52 12.50
C LEU A 423 -4.26 -15.81 11.67
N LEU A 424 -4.02 -15.76 10.37
CA LEU A 424 -3.99 -16.93 9.51
C LEU A 424 -3.02 -17.98 10.05
N ALA A 425 -1.77 -17.59 10.27
CA ALA A 425 -0.73 -18.50 10.77
C ALA A 425 -1.09 -19.08 12.16
N LEU A 426 -1.67 -18.27 13.07
CA LEU A 426 -2.11 -18.74 14.37
C LEU A 426 -3.25 -19.75 14.25
N VAL A 427 -4.26 -19.50 13.44
CA VAL A 427 -5.43 -20.39 13.28
C VAL A 427 -5.01 -21.68 12.62
N MET A 428 -4.16 -21.66 11.60
CA MET A 428 -3.57 -22.86 11.00
C MET A 428 -2.75 -23.67 12.02
N GLY A 429 -1.94 -22.99 12.85
CA GLY A 429 -1.18 -23.64 13.91
C GLY A 429 -2.07 -24.30 14.98
N TRP A 430 -3.16 -23.65 15.38
CA TRP A 430 -4.13 -24.23 16.33
C TRP A 430 -4.94 -25.40 15.74
N ALA A 431 -5.17 -25.38 14.43
CA ALA A 431 -5.80 -26.50 13.74
C ALA A 431 -4.89 -27.72 13.61
N GLY A 432 -3.61 -27.59 13.93
CA GLY A 432 -2.64 -28.69 13.87
C GLY A 432 -1.94 -28.83 12.52
N TYR A 433 -1.71 -27.70 11.81
CA TYR A 433 -0.96 -27.71 10.56
C TYR A 433 0.45 -28.26 10.74
N GLU A 434 0.82 -29.24 9.93
CA GLU A 434 2.17 -29.79 9.83
C GLU A 434 2.69 -29.68 8.38
N ALA A 435 3.94 -29.26 8.23
CA ALA A 435 4.50 -28.99 6.93
C ALA A 435 4.81 -30.28 6.14
N ASN A 436 4.52 -30.28 4.84
CA ASN A 436 4.85 -31.35 3.90
C ASN A 436 4.27 -32.74 4.24
N VAL A 437 3.18 -32.78 4.98
CA VAL A 437 2.40 -34.01 5.20
C VAL A 437 0.98 -33.82 4.68
N GLU A 438 0.26 -34.91 4.52
CA GLU A 438 -1.17 -34.84 4.24
C GLU A 438 -1.89 -34.23 5.45
N GLN A 439 -2.62 -33.15 5.20
CA GLN A 439 -3.30 -32.39 6.26
C GLN A 439 -4.55 -33.10 6.73
N SER A 440 -4.86 -32.94 8.02
CA SER A 440 -6.17 -33.35 8.56
C SER A 440 -7.30 -32.56 7.89
N GLU A 441 -8.50 -33.15 7.87
CA GLU A 441 -9.69 -32.44 7.31
C GLU A 441 -9.93 -31.10 8.00
N THR A 442 -9.70 -31.01 9.31
CA THR A 442 -9.81 -29.73 10.05
C THR A 442 -8.88 -28.65 9.52
N VAL A 443 -7.63 -28.99 9.19
CA VAL A 443 -6.67 -28.04 8.61
C VAL A 443 -7.08 -27.65 7.20
N LYS A 444 -7.50 -28.61 6.36
CA LYS A 444 -8.01 -28.34 5.01
C LYS A 444 -9.21 -27.40 5.03
N GLU A 445 -10.18 -27.62 5.97
CA GLU A 445 -11.32 -26.74 6.14
C GLU A 445 -10.90 -25.33 6.58
N VAL A 446 -9.95 -25.18 7.50
CA VAL A 446 -9.44 -23.87 7.92
C VAL A 446 -8.82 -23.13 6.74
N ILE A 447 -7.97 -23.76 5.94
CA ILE A 447 -7.36 -23.19 4.74
C ILE A 447 -8.47 -22.81 3.74
N HIS A 448 -9.43 -23.69 3.48
CA HIS A 448 -10.52 -23.43 2.52
C HIS A 448 -11.41 -22.26 2.96
N HIS A 449 -11.72 -22.15 4.25
CA HIS A 449 -12.47 -21.03 4.80
C HIS A 449 -11.64 -19.71 4.74
N ALA A 450 -10.33 -19.76 5.00
CA ALA A 450 -9.45 -18.61 4.93
C ALA A 450 -9.26 -18.11 3.49
N PHE A 451 -9.34 -19.02 2.50
CA PHE A 451 -9.28 -18.67 1.09
C PHE A 451 -10.55 -17.95 0.58
N SER A 452 -11.74 -18.37 1.04
CA SER A 452 -13.02 -18.01 0.42
C SER A 452 -14.04 -17.40 1.40
N THR A 453 -14.57 -18.18 2.34
CA THR A 453 -15.73 -17.82 3.14
C THR A 453 -15.45 -16.68 4.12
N VAL A 454 -14.35 -16.75 4.88
CA VAL A 454 -13.99 -15.72 5.87
C VAL A 454 -13.73 -14.38 5.20
N PRO A 455 -12.87 -14.29 4.15
CA PRO A 455 -12.72 -13.07 3.37
C PRO A 455 -14.07 -12.57 2.80
N GLY A 456 -14.90 -13.45 2.28
CA GLY A 456 -16.20 -13.10 1.72
C GLY A 456 -17.12 -12.42 2.75
N ILE A 457 -17.26 -13.00 3.95
CA ILE A 457 -18.04 -12.41 5.03
C ILE A 457 -17.47 -11.06 5.48
N LEU A 458 -16.15 -10.96 5.62
CA LEU A 458 -15.50 -9.72 6.00
C LEU A 458 -15.68 -8.61 4.95
N TRP A 459 -15.71 -8.95 3.66
CA TRP A 459 -16.05 -7.98 2.61
C TRP A 459 -17.49 -7.50 2.69
N ILE A 460 -18.44 -8.37 3.03
CA ILE A 460 -19.85 -7.98 3.27
C ILE A 460 -19.95 -7.04 4.49
N ILE A 461 -19.20 -7.31 5.56
CA ILE A 461 -19.10 -6.41 6.72
C ILE A 461 -18.50 -5.06 6.32
N THR A 462 -17.41 -5.08 5.52
CA THR A 462 -16.77 -3.87 4.99
C THR A 462 -17.76 -3.04 4.17
N ALA A 463 -18.62 -3.66 3.39
CA ALA A 463 -19.68 -2.98 2.65
C ALA A 463 -20.64 -2.23 3.58
N GLY A 464 -21.07 -2.87 4.67
CA GLY A 464 -21.91 -2.23 5.69
C GLY A 464 -21.25 -0.98 6.29
N ILE A 465 -19.94 -1.05 6.56
CA ILE A 465 -19.16 0.10 7.07
C ILE A 465 -19.09 1.22 6.03
N MET A 466 -18.86 0.89 4.75
CA MET A 466 -18.78 1.88 3.67
C MET A 466 -20.11 2.60 3.42
N LEU A 467 -21.26 2.05 3.77
CA LEU A 467 -22.55 2.74 3.71
C LEU A 467 -22.62 3.96 4.65
N PHE A 468 -21.85 3.96 5.73
CA PHE A 468 -21.76 5.11 6.65
C PHE A 468 -20.90 6.25 6.12
N TYR A 469 -20.23 6.07 4.99
CA TYR A 469 -19.55 7.15 4.28
C TYR A 469 -20.59 8.05 3.60
N ARG A 470 -20.91 9.19 4.22
CA ARG A 470 -22.03 10.05 3.82
C ARG A 470 -21.65 11.18 2.85
N LEU A 471 -20.39 11.32 2.47
CA LEU A 471 -19.97 12.41 1.60
C LEU A 471 -20.42 12.14 0.14
N SER A 472 -21.58 12.68 -0.22
CA SER A 472 -22.13 12.61 -1.57
C SER A 472 -21.39 13.57 -2.51
N ARG A 473 -21.49 13.37 -3.82
CA ARG A 473 -20.95 14.26 -4.85
C ARG A 473 -21.49 15.69 -4.72
N LYS A 474 -22.77 15.84 -4.32
CA LYS A 474 -23.39 17.15 -4.15
C LYS A 474 -22.80 17.90 -2.95
N GLU A 475 -22.68 17.22 -1.82
CA GLU A 475 -22.09 17.79 -0.60
C GLU A 475 -20.61 18.12 -0.80
N TYR A 476 -19.85 17.23 -1.46
CA TYR A 476 -18.46 17.49 -1.80
C TYR A 476 -18.29 18.77 -2.63
N ASN A 477 -19.09 18.94 -3.70
CA ASN A 477 -19.04 20.15 -4.53
C ASN A 477 -19.38 21.41 -3.75
N GLN A 478 -20.31 21.34 -2.78
CA GLN A 478 -20.61 22.46 -1.90
C GLN A 478 -19.42 22.82 -1.02
N ILE A 479 -18.76 21.81 -0.42
CA ILE A 479 -17.56 22.00 0.41
C ILE A 479 -16.44 22.66 -0.38
N ILE A 480 -16.18 22.22 -1.63
CA ILE A 480 -15.16 22.84 -2.48
C ILE A 480 -15.47 24.30 -2.75
N ASN A 481 -16.73 24.63 -3.12
CA ASN A 481 -17.14 26.02 -3.34
C ASN A 481 -16.98 26.89 -2.08
N GLU A 482 -17.31 26.35 -0.90
CA GLU A 482 -17.13 27.07 0.37
C GLU A 482 -15.65 27.29 0.70
N LEU A 483 -14.80 26.27 0.49
CA LEU A 483 -13.35 26.38 0.67
C LEU A 483 -12.71 27.41 -0.26
N GLU A 484 -13.16 27.47 -1.53
CA GLU A 484 -12.69 28.48 -2.49
C GLU A 484 -13.09 29.91 -2.06
N ASN A 485 -14.30 30.07 -1.53
CA ASN A 485 -14.76 31.36 -1.03
C ASN A 485 -14.04 31.79 0.25
N MET A 486 -13.63 30.86 1.12
CA MET A 486 -12.83 31.15 2.32
C MET A 486 -11.39 31.57 1.99
N LYS A 487 -10.88 31.20 0.81
CA LYS A 487 -9.51 31.52 0.35
C LYS A 487 -9.43 32.84 -0.45
N LYS A 488 -10.55 33.40 -0.84
CA LYS A 488 -10.69 34.75 -1.44
C LYS A 488 -10.83 35.83 -0.37
#